data_4f542b82cf49e024ad9489b4a2bc75c4
#
_entry.id   4f542b82cf49e024ad9489b4a2bc75c4
#
_cell.length_a   1.000
_cell.length_b   1.000
_cell.length_c   1.000
_cell.angle_alpha   90.00
_cell.angle_beta   90.00
_cell.angle_gamma   90.00
#
_symmetry.space_group_name_H-M   'P 1'
#
loop_
_entity.id
_entity.type
_entity.pdbx_description
1 polymer ?
#
loop_
_entity_poly.entity_id
_entity_poly.type
_entity_poly.pdbx_seq_one_letter_code
_entity_poly.pdbx_strand_id
1 'polypeptide(L)'
;MHAKDTIYSPDRAKDEQGNPVIRYEKDDLVATLVTDTEGKAVVNNLPLGSYYMKETIAGDHFVLNPEQKEFTLTAEDDTQAVVYEGVAYKNERQKISISVEKKDAATEEKLEGVIFGLYAKEDILSQQGEILVEKDTLLEKKATDENGQLTFDSDLYHGKYYVKEEVRKPGYLPNEEIWEIDASYTDQNLAEIKLTKEVENQPTESQFTKTDATTGEELEGAKLQIIDKEGNIVEEWISTKEPHVVYGLPEGTYILYEELPPYAEGYVSAEDIEFEVKEDGSVTKVEMKDDYSKVEISKTDITTGEELEGAKLQILNKEGEILEEWVTDGKPHLVEKLPVGEELTLREITAPEGYEIAEDVEFTLEDTMEIQKVEMKDARTPETPGVPQTGDDHWKPILLFVLLGASAAGLMATMIYKKKRGKTEKADETKKEE
;
A
#
# COMPACT_ATOMS: atom_id res chain seq x y z
N MET A 1 -8.23 47.10 39.90
CA MET A 1 -7.72 47.22 41.30
C MET A 1 -8.90 47.28 42.24
N HIS A 2 -8.85 46.54 43.33
CA HIS A 2 -9.94 46.41 44.29
C HIS A 2 -9.41 46.61 45.72
N ALA A 3 -10.26 47.00 46.64
CA ALA A 3 -9.98 46.99 48.04
C ALA A 3 -9.93 45.55 48.57
N LYS A 4 -8.84 45.12 49.23
CA LYS A 4 -8.73 43.79 49.84
C LYS A 4 -9.51 43.69 51.16
N ASP A 5 -9.52 44.80 51.93
CA ASP A 5 -10.22 44.93 53.18
C ASP A 5 -11.05 46.20 53.14
N THR A 6 -11.95 46.40 54.12
CA THR A 6 -12.67 47.66 54.26
C THR A 6 -11.73 48.80 54.55
N ILE A 7 -11.76 49.82 53.71
CA ILE A 7 -10.90 51.02 53.82
C ILE A 7 -11.72 52.21 54.28
N TYR A 8 -11.29 52.86 55.31
CA TYR A 8 -11.98 53.98 55.89
C TYR A 8 -11.48 55.30 55.30
N SER A 9 -12.32 56.33 55.41
CA SER A 9 -11.98 57.68 54.92
C SER A 9 -10.71 58.22 55.59
N PRO A 10 -9.72 58.77 54.84
CA PRO A 10 -8.44 59.21 55.34
C PRO A 10 -8.54 60.42 56.27
N ASP A 11 -9.62 61.19 56.17
CA ASP A 11 -9.88 62.35 57.02
C ASP A 11 -10.45 61.98 58.41
N ARG A 12 -10.54 60.66 58.70
CA ARG A 12 -11.10 60.16 59.96
C ARG A 12 -12.56 60.60 60.20
N ALA A 13 -13.30 60.90 59.12
CA ALA A 13 -14.70 61.30 59.21
C ALA A 13 -15.53 60.20 59.88
N LYS A 14 -16.57 60.63 60.59
CA LYS A 14 -17.53 59.78 61.26
C LYS A 14 -18.93 60.08 60.74
N ASP A 15 -19.74 59.04 60.65
CA ASP A 15 -21.14 59.14 60.31
C ASP A 15 -21.97 59.79 61.48
N GLU A 16 -23.29 60.00 61.27
CA GLU A 16 -24.18 60.55 62.27
C GLU A 16 -24.30 59.69 63.54
N GLN A 17 -23.97 58.38 63.42
CA GLN A 17 -23.96 57.45 64.54
C GLN A 17 -22.60 57.29 65.20
N GLY A 18 -21.58 58.02 64.72
CA GLY A 18 -20.25 58.08 65.29
C GLY A 18 -19.29 56.95 64.79
N ASN A 19 -19.69 56.15 63.83
CA ASN A 19 -18.86 55.13 63.19
C ASN A 19 -17.92 55.73 62.14
N PRO A 20 -16.71 55.15 61.94
CA PRO A 20 -15.84 55.57 60.83
C PRO A 20 -16.54 55.49 59.48
N VAL A 21 -16.42 56.52 58.66
CA VAL A 21 -16.94 56.57 57.31
C VAL A 21 -16.12 55.61 56.44
N ILE A 22 -16.81 54.63 55.81
CA ILE A 22 -16.21 53.66 54.86
C ILE A 22 -15.98 54.41 53.55
N ARG A 23 -14.77 54.32 52.99
CA ARG A 23 -14.41 54.78 51.65
C ARG A 23 -14.58 53.73 50.59
N TYR A 24 -14.19 52.51 50.88
CA TYR A 24 -14.37 51.31 50.04
C TYR A 24 -14.69 50.14 50.97
N GLU A 25 -15.71 49.37 50.60
CA GLU A 25 -15.95 48.11 51.23
C GLU A 25 -14.98 47.06 50.67
N LYS A 26 -14.83 45.95 51.38
CA LYS A 26 -14.05 44.82 50.85
C LYS A 26 -14.56 44.42 49.47
N ASP A 27 -13.61 44.14 48.53
CA ASP A 27 -13.80 43.75 47.13
C ASP A 27 -14.38 44.89 46.23
N ASP A 28 -14.62 46.09 46.72
CA ASP A 28 -15.03 47.23 45.88
C ASP A 28 -13.98 47.52 44.80
N LEU A 29 -14.46 47.85 43.60
CA LEU A 29 -13.63 48.36 42.51
C LEU A 29 -13.16 49.78 42.84
N VAL A 30 -11.86 49.93 43.07
CA VAL A 30 -11.23 51.21 43.43
C VAL A 30 -10.81 52.02 42.20
N ALA A 31 -10.20 51.33 41.23
CA ALA A 31 -9.77 51.94 39.97
C ALA A 31 -9.65 50.89 38.85
N THR A 32 -9.95 51.30 37.60
CA THR A 32 -9.54 50.59 36.41
C THR A 32 -8.32 51.28 35.82
N LEU A 33 -7.26 50.53 35.60
CA LEU A 33 -6.00 51.01 35.06
C LEU A 33 -5.78 50.44 33.67
N VAL A 34 -5.37 51.27 32.73
CA VAL A 34 -4.96 50.85 31.37
C VAL A 34 -3.46 51.21 31.26
N THR A 35 -2.66 50.26 30.87
CA THR A 35 -1.22 50.44 30.62
C THR A 35 -1.01 51.24 29.33
N ASP A 36 0.01 52.12 29.38
CA ASP A 36 0.48 52.86 28.19
C ASP A 36 1.36 51.98 27.28
N THR A 37 1.95 52.58 26.26
CA THR A 37 2.85 51.92 25.31
C THR A 37 4.14 51.37 25.93
N GLU A 38 4.49 51.82 27.15
CA GLU A 38 5.63 51.32 27.94
C GLU A 38 5.19 50.21 28.92
N GLY A 39 3.92 49.82 28.91
CA GLY A 39 3.35 48.83 29.84
C GLY A 39 3.14 49.36 31.25
N LYS A 40 3.09 50.69 31.44
CA LYS A 40 2.94 51.36 32.74
C LYS A 40 1.55 51.94 32.93
N ALA A 41 1.03 51.85 34.15
CA ALA A 41 -0.17 52.54 34.56
C ALA A 41 0.02 53.05 35.98
N VAL A 42 -0.52 54.24 36.29
CA VAL A 42 -0.39 54.86 37.59
C VAL A 42 -1.75 55.29 38.12
N VAL A 43 -2.00 55.03 39.35
CA VAL A 43 -3.15 55.61 40.08
C VAL A 43 -2.61 56.40 41.27
N ASN A 44 -3.15 57.60 41.47
CA ASN A 44 -2.75 58.51 42.51
C ASN A 44 -3.86 58.71 43.56
N ASN A 45 -3.53 59.25 44.70
CA ASN A 45 -4.47 59.65 45.77
C ASN A 45 -5.29 58.47 46.34
N LEU A 46 -4.65 57.32 46.50
CA LEU A 46 -5.26 56.15 47.15
C LEU A 46 -5.16 56.36 48.69
N PRO A 47 -6.20 56.05 49.48
CA PRO A 47 -6.12 55.90 50.91
C PRO A 47 -5.10 54.82 51.31
N LEU A 48 -4.50 54.97 52.55
CA LEU A 48 -3.74 53.89 53.13
C LEU A 48 -4.66 52.65 53.34
N GLY A 49 -4.14 51.45 53.06
CA GLY A 49 -4.93 50.20 53.15
C GLY A 49 -4.39 49.13 52.31
N SER A 50 -5.05 47.92 52.33
CA SER A 50 -4.70 46.75 51.54
C SER A 50 -5.54 46.70 50.29
N TYR A 51 -4.88 46.43 49.19
CA TYR A 51 -5.49 46.34 47.85
C TYR A 51 -5.06 45.04 47.15
N TYR A 52 -5.82 44.68 46.12
CA TYR A 52 -5.36 43.70 45.17
C TYR A 52 -5.62 44.17 43.73
N MET A 53 -4.78 43.71 42.83
CA MET A 53 -4.92 43.93 41.41
C MET A 53 -5.12 42.57 40.71
N LYS A 54 -5.94 42.56 39.68
CA LYS A 54 -6.06 41.50 38.73
C LYS A 54 -6.17 42.06 37.33
N GLU A 55 -5.58 41.40 36.39
CA GLU A 55 -5.77 41.70 34.96
C GLU A 55 -7.17 41.26 34.54
N THR A 56 -7.87 42.04 33.74
CA THR A 56 -9.21 41.73 33.21
C THR A 56 -9.20 41.66 31.69
N ILE A 57 -8.26 42.34 31.06
CA ILE A 57 -8.04 42.35 29.63
C ILE A 57 -6.52 42.28 29.42
N ALA A 58 -6.07 41.25 28.70
CA ALA A 58 -4.69 41.16 28.24
C ALA A 58 -4.48 42.07 27.03
N GLY A 59 -3.24 42.47 26.75
CA GLY A 59 -2.91 43.07 25.46
C GLY A 59 -3.16 42.09 24.31
N ASP A 60 -3.41 42.60 23.09
CA ASP A 60 -3.57 41.77 21.90
C ASP A 60 -2.41 40.82 21.74
N HIS A 61 -2.70 39.55 21.34
CA HIS A 61 -1.74 38.46 21.16
C HIS A 61 -1.19 37.85 22.46
N PHE A 62 -1.60 38.33 23.65
CA PHE A 62 -1.19 37.79 24.92
C PHE A 62 -2.30 37.03 25.63
N VAL A 63 -1.87 36.11 26.49
CA VAL A 63 -2.77 35.34 27.35
C VAL A 63 -3.05 36.17 28.60
N LEU A 64 -4.32 36.18 29.01
CA LEU A 64 -4.72 36.84 30.27
C LEU A 64 -3.99 36.20 31.45
N ASN A 65 -3.34 36.99 32.25
CA ASN A 65 -2.74 36.52 33.50
C ASN A 65 -3.79 36.56 34.63
N PRO A 66 -4.28 35.41 35.11
CA PRO A 66 -5.33 35.35 36.12
C PRO A 66 -4.79 35.64 37.55
N GLU A 67 -3.50 35.88 37.71
CA GLU A 67 -2.87 36.06 38.99
C GLU A 67 -3.45 37.32 39.68
N GLN A 68 -3.87 37.16 40.93
CA GLN A 68 -4.23 38.28 41.80
C GLN A 68 -3.01 38.67 42.62
N LYS A 69 -2.58 39.93 42.50
CA LYS A 69 -1.44 40.47 43.26
C LYS A 69 -1.92 41.43 44.31
N GLU A 70 -1.48 41.23 45.54
CA GLU A 70 -1.85 42.00 46.69
C GLU A 70 -0.72 42.96 47.06
N PHE A 71 -1.09 44.13 47.55
CA PHE A 71 -0.15 45.11 48.09
C PHE A 71 -0.83 45.96 49.18
N THR A 72 -0.03 46.56 50.02
CA THR A 72 -0.50 47.41 51.14
C THR A 72 0.20 48.71 51.11
N LEU A 73 -0.56 49.81 51.14
CA LEU A 73 -0.06 51.18 51.36
C LEU A 73 -0.07 51.49 52.83
N THR A 74 1.12 51.56 53.43
CA THR A 74 1.28 51.86 54.85
C THR A 74 2.30 52.97 54.99
N ALA A 75 1.97 54.03 55.69
CA ALA A 75 2.96 55.07 56.06
C ALA A 75 3.87 54.52 57.15
N GLU A 76 5.17 54.75 57.05
CA GLU A 76 6.13 54.40 58.10
C GLU A 76 5.96 55.24 59.40
N ASP A 77 5.60 56.51 59.21
CA ASP A 77 5.28 57.44 60.29
C ASP A 77 4.35 58.56 59.82
N ASP A 78 3.90 59.43 60.73
CA ASP A 78 2.99 60.54 60.45
C ASP A 78 3.63 61.69 59.62
N THR A 79 4.91 61.60 59.29
CA THR A 79 5.64 62.59 58.48
C THR A 79 5.81 62.21 57.04
N GLN A 80 5.52 60.91 56.66
CA GLN A 80 5.61 60.44 55.32
C GLN A 80 4.48 61.00 54.47
N ALA A 81 4.78 61.89 53.55
CA ALA A 81 3.79 62.61 52.78
C ALA A 81 3.26 61.75 51.56
N VAL A 82 4.07 60.79 51.04
CA VAL A 82 3.74 59.98 49.89
C VAL A 82 4.29 58.56 50.06
N VAL A 83 3.46 57.59 49.82
CA VAL A 83 3.81 56.17 49.78
C VAL A 83 3.70 55.69 48.35
N TYR A 84 4.68 54.93 47.85
CA TYR A 84 4.69 54.32 46.50
C TYR A 84 4.79 52.85 46.68
N GLU A 85 3.91 52.11 45.90
CA GLU A 85 3.99 50.67 45.71
C GLU A 85 3.89 50.37 44.28
N GLY A 86 4.55 49.30 43.83
CA GLY A 86 4.57 48.81 42.44
C GLY A 86 4.19 47.34 42.33
N VAL A 87 3.32 47.05 41.40
CA VAL A 87 2.93 45.67 41.05
C VAL A 87 3.26 45.43 39.59
N ALA A 88 3.92 44.34 39.29
CA ALA A 88 4.27 43.95 37.92
C ALA A 88 3.56 42.70 37.52
N TYR A 89 2.99 42.70 36.31
CA TYR A 89 2.44 41.51 35.61
C TYR A 89 3.34 41.14 34.48
N LYS A 90 3.38 39.84 34.18
CA LYS A 90 4.00 39.28 33.01
C LYS A 90 2.93 38.49 32.25
N ASN A 91 2.71 38.83 31.00
CA ASN A 91 1.84 38.09 30.13
C ASN A 91 2.68 37.23 29.21
N GLU A 92 2.23 36.02 28.94
CA GLU A 92 2.83 35.15 27.94
C GLU A 92 2.14 35.38 26.60
N ARG A 93 2.89 35.33 25.52
CA ARG A 93 2.32 35.37 24.18
C ARG A 93 1.52 34.08 23.93
N GLN A 94 0.32 34.20 23.33
CA GLN A 94 -0.47 33.07 22.92
C GLN A 94 0.29 32.28 21.83
N LYS A 95 0.38 30.98 21.99
CA LYS A 95 1.05 30.09 21.03
C LYS A 95 0.09 29.67 19.94
N ILE A 96 0.65 29.31 18.77
CA ILE A 96 -0.08 28.78 17.63
C ILE A 96 0.58 27.45 17.24
N SER A 97 -0.22 26.40 17.11
CA SER A 97 0.20 25.07 16.68
C SER A 97 -0.62 24.67 15.47
N ILE A 98 0.06 24.43 14.34
CA ILE A 98 -0.55 24.01 13.09
C ILE A 98 -0.08 22.58 12.80
N SER A 99 -1.02 21.67 12.64
CA SER A 99 -0.78 20.25 12.37
C SER A 99 -1.45 19.81 11.08
N VAL A 100 -0.88 18.81 10.42
CA VAL A 100 -1.48 18.12 9.27
C VAL A 100 -1.60 16.64 9.60
N GLU A 101 -2.72 16.03 9.23
CA GLU A 101 -2.95 14.60 9.22
C GLU A 101 -3.10 14.15 7.78
N LYS A 102 -2.27 13.19 7.34
CA LYS A 102 -2.18 12.75 5.97
C LYS A 102 -2.62 11.30 5.83
N LYS A 103 -3.53 11.04 4.88
CA LYS A 103 -4.11 9.72 4.61
C LYS A 103 -4.11 9.39 3.13
N ASP A 104 -4.20 8.10 2.85
CA ASP A 104 -4.59 7.53 1.55
C ASP A 104 -6.10 7.65 1.34
N ALA A 105 -6.52 8.15 0.19
CA ALA A 105 -7.95 8.37 -0.11
C ALA A 105 -8.71 7.07 -0.43
N ALA A 106 -8.02 5.98 -0.79
CA ALA A 106 -8.64 4.72 -1.12
C ALA A 106 -8.67 3.73 0.06
N THR A 107 -7.58 3.69 0.85
CA THR A 107 -7.39 2.72 1.92
C THR A 107 -7.55 3.29 3.32
N GLU A 108 -7.59 4.62 3.47
CA GLU A 108 -7.58 5.35 4.75
C GLU A 108 -6.28 5.16 5.56
N GLU A 109 -5.27 4.51 4.99
CA GLU A 109 -3.99 4.32 5.65
C GLU A 109 -3.24 5.64 5.85
N LYS A 110 -2.44 5.70 6.91
CA LYS A 110 -1.64 6.87 7.25
C LYS A 110 -0.42 6.96 6.33
N LEU A 111 -0.14 8.17 5.80
CA LEU A 111 0.94 8.38 4.85
C LEU A 111 2.14 9.07 5.51
N GLU A 112 3.19 8.30 5.74
CA GLU A 112 4.50 8.78 6.19
C GLU A 112 5.31 9.38 5.04
N GLY A 113 6.15 10.40 5.36
CA GLY A 113 7.18 10.93 4.47
C GLY A 113 6.69 11.99 3.48
N VAL A 114 5.42 12.38 3.52
CA VAL A 114 4.89 13.48 2.70
C VAL A 114 5.35 14.82 3.27
N ILE A 115 6.00 15.65 2.46
CA ILE A 115 6.54 16.94 2.91
C ILE A 115 5.56 18.06 2.63
N PHE A 116 5.22 18.81 3.67
CA PHE A 116 4.40 20.01 3.60
C PHE A 116 5.22 21.27 3.88
N GLY A 117 4.87 22.36 3.21
CA GLY A 117 5.35 23.70 3.47
C GLY A 117 4.26 24.54 4.14
N LEU A 118 4.65 25.29 5.18
CA LEU A 118 3.83 26.31 5.85
C LEU A 118 4.24 27.69 5.34
N TYR A 119 3.28 28.48 4.88
CA TYR A 119 3.49 29.79 4.25
C TYR A 119 2.60 30.85 4.87
N ALA A 120 3.06 32.11 4.88
CA ALA A 120 2.21 33.26 5.19
C ALA A 120 1.26 33.54 4.02
N LYS A 121 -0.06 33.59 4.26
CA LYS A 121 -1.06 33.89 3.23
C LYS A 121 -1.12 35.37 2.86
N GLU A 122 -0.80 36.24 3.81
CA GLU A 122 -0.79 37.69 3.70
C GLU A 122 0.40 38.25 4.49
N ASP A 123 0.70 39.54 4.32
CA ASP A 123 1.69 40.19 5.18
C ASP A 123 1.22 40.13 6.64
N ILE A 124 2.07 39.57 7.50
CA ILE A 124 1.80 39.53 8.93
C ILE A 124 2.43 40.75 9.57
N LEU A 125 1.61 41.58 10.21
CA LEU A 125 2.02 42.88 10.71
C LEU A 125 2.18 42.87 12.24
N SER A 126 3.10 43.69 12.72
CA SER A 126 3.18 44.07 14.14
C SER A 126 1.98 44.96 14.53
N GLN A 127 1.81 45.22 15.84
CA GLN A 127 0.82 46.18 16.33
C GLN A 127 1.07 47.62 15.83
N GLN A 128 2.30 47.94 15.44
CA GLN A 128 2.70 49.22 14.87
C GLN A 128 2.54 49.30 13.37
N GLY A 129 2.11 48.17 12.71
CA GLY A 129 1.92 48.09 11.27
C GLY A 129 3.19 47.78 10.49
N GLU A 130 4.26 47.35 11.16
CA GLU A 130 5.49 46.88 10.49
C GLU A 130 5.31 45.43 10.01
N ILE A 131 5.83 45.11 8.81
CA ILE A 131 5.80 43.76 8.29
C ILE A 131 6.77 42.89 9.08
N LEU A 132 6.24 41.86 9.75
CA LEU A 132 6.99 40.83 10.46
C LEU A 132 7.31 39.65 9.53
N VAL A 133 6.37 39.29 8.68
CA VAL A 133 6.52 38.23 7.69
C VAL A 133 5.82 38.68 6.40
N GLU A 134 6.53 38.66 5.30
CA GLU A 134 5.97 38.98 3.98
C GLU A 134 5.04 37.84 3.50
N LYS A 135 4.03 38.23 2.73
CA LYS A 135 3.16 37.29 2.05
C LYS A 135 3.97 36.25 1.23
N ASP A 136 3.48 35.01 1.17
CA ASP A 136 4.05 33.87 0.45
C ASP A 136 5.45 33.45 0.93
N THR A 137 5.91 33.97 2.08
CA THR A 137 7.13 33.48 2.73
C THR A 137 6.94 32.07 3.24
N LEU A 138 7.86 31.17 2.83
CA LEU A 138 7.98 29.83 3.41
C LEU A 138 8.54 29.94 4.83
N LEU A 139 7.79 29.51 5.83
CA LEU A 139 8.18 29.53 7.23
C LEU A 139 8.87 28.24 7.65
N GLU A 140 8.33 27.11 7.23
CA GLU A 140 8.84 25.79 7.60
C GLU A 140 8.45 24.73 6.56
N LYS A 141 9.31 23.71 6.40
CA LYS A 141 8.98 22.45 5.72
C LYS A 141 9.13 21.30 6.69
N LYS A 142 8.16 20.39 6.69
CA LYS A 142 8.17 19.22 7.56
C LYS A 142 7.52 18.03 6.90
N ALA A 143 8.06 16.82 7.17
CA ALA A 143 7.50 15.57 6.69
C ALA A 143 6.53 14.97 7.71
N THR A 144 5.54 14.24 7.24
CA THR A 144 4.65 13.41 8.08
C THR A 144 5.42 12.23 8.67
N ASP A 145 5.09 11.87 9.90
CA ASP A 145 5.63 10.73 10.63
C ASP A 145 4.91 9.41 10.26
N GLU A 146 5.26 8.32 10.95
CA GLU A 146 4.66 6.99 10.80
C GLU A 146 3.14 6.94 11.05
N ASN A 147 2.60 7.93 11.77
CA ASN A 147 1.16 8.10 12.00
C ASN A 147 0.50 9.02 10.97
N GLY A 148 1.23 9.42 9.93
CA GLY A 148 0.76 10.38 8.94
C GLY A 148 0.59 11.78 9.50
N GLN A 149 1.25 12.13 10.60
CA GLN A 149 1.08 13.41 11.29
C GLN A 149 2.34 14.25 11.21
N LEU A 150 2.14 15.56 11.15
CA LEU A 150 3.17 16.55 11.43
C LEU A 150 2.57 17.70 12.23
N THR A 151 3.41 18.36 13.02
CA THR A 151 3.11 19.66 13.66
C THR A 151 4.28 20.58 13.38
N PHE A 152 4.02 21.78 12.86
CA PHE A 152 5.07 22.76 12.62
C PHE A 152 5.59 23.31 13.96
N ASP A 153 6.92 23.44 14.06
CA ASP A 153 7.62 23.84 15.30
C ASP A 153 7.93 25.35 15.37
N SER A 154 7.69 26.08 14.26
CA SER A 154 7.96 27.51 14.17
C SER A 154 7.16 28.32 15.20
N ASP A 155 7.77 29.34 15.78
CA ASP A 155 7.08 30.30 16.64
C ASP A 155 6.30 31.31 15.79
N LEU A 156 5.00 31.05 15.63
CA LEU A 156 4.13 31.77 14.72
C LEU A 156 3.52 33.02 15.35
N TYR A 157 3.36 34.07 14.55
CA TYR A 157 2.54 35.23 14.88
C TYR A 157 1.08 34.98 14.54
N HIS A 158 0.15 35.73 15.16
CA HIS A 158 -1.25 35.69 14.74
C HIS A 158 -1.38 36.23 13.32
N GLY A 159 -2.17 35.53 12.48
CA GLY A 159 -2.34 35.87 11.07
C GLY A 159 -2.90 34.72 10.27
N LYS A 160 -2.92 34.87 8.95
CA LYS A 160 -3.39 33.84 8.05
C LYS A 160 -2.23 33.14 7.37
N TYR A 161 -2.33 31.86 7.33
CA TYR A 161 -1.35 30.96 6.76
C TYR A 161 -1.98 30.10 5.68
N TYR A 162 -1.14 29.42 4.93
CA TYR A 162 -1.57 28.28 4.12
C TYR A 162 -0.53 27.16 4.19
N VAL A 163 -1.03 25.95 4.02
CA VAL A 163 -0.21 24.75 3.91
C VAL A 163 -0.41 24.16 2.50
N LYS A 164 0.65 23.70 1.88
CA LYS A 164 0.58 22.91 0.65
C LYS A 164 1.57 21.77 0.68
N GLU A 165 1.28 20.72 -0.09
CA GLU A 165 2.18 19.62 -0.30
C GLU A 165 3.33 20.05 -1.20
N GLU A 166 4.56 19.82 -0.76
CA GLU A 166 5.78 20.15 -1.48
C GLU A 166 6.43 18.94 -2.14
N VAL A 167 6.35 17.78 -1.47
CA VAL A 167 6.85 16.51 -1.98
C VAL A 167 5.85 15.42 -1.60
N ARG A 168 5.28 14.81 -2.63
CA ARG A 168 4.38 13.67 -2.47
C ARG A 168 5.14 12.36 -2.24
N LYS A 169 4.45 11.37 -1.72
CA LYS A 169 4.94 10.00 -1.70
C LYS A 169 4.82 9.40 -3.12
N PRO A 170 5.83 8.66 -3.63
CA PRO A 170 5.70 7.93 -4.89
C PRO A 170 4.47 7.01 -4.88
N GLY A 171 3.80 6.85 -6.00
CA GLY A 171 2.56 6.07 -6.12
C GLY A 171 1.29 6.87 -5.84
N TYR A 172 1.39 8.18 -5.65
CA TYR A 172 0.24 9.06 -5.44
C TYR A 172 0.18 10.16 -6.50
N LEU A 173 -1.04 10.59 -6.83
CA LEU A 173 -1.26 11.68 -7.76
C LEU A 173 -0.76 13.01 -7.18
N PRO A 174 -0.33 13.97 -8.03
CA PRO A 174 -0.01 15.31 -7.59
C PRO A 174 -1.20 15.96 -6.87
N ASN A 175 -0.95 16.56 -5.71
CA ASN A 175 -1.93 17.34 -4.99
C ASN A 175 -1.49 18.80 -4.94
N GLU A 176 -2.12 19.64 -5.75
CA GLU A 176 -1.81 21.08 -5.85
C GLU A 176 -2.73 21.93 -4.96
N GLU A 177 -3.56 21.33 -4.12
CA GLU A 177 -4.43 22.06 -3.23
C GLU A 177 -3.63 22.89 -2.21
N ILE A 178 -4.18 24.06 -1.92
CA ILE A 178 -3.69 25.00 -0.90
C ILE A 178 -4.73 25.06 0.21
N TRP A 179 -4.31 24.71 1.43
CA TRP A 179 -5.21 24.72 2.61
C TRP A 179 -4.95 25.97 3.44
N GLU A 180 -5.93 26.87 3.41
CA GLU A 180 -5.88 28.11 4.17
C GLU A 180 -6.18 27.87 5.65
N ILE A 181 -5.43 28.54 6.51
CA ILE A 181 -5.50 28.44 7.96
C ILE A 181 -5.57 29.83 8.54
N ASP A 182 -6.64 30.11 9.29
CA ASP A 182 -6.81 31.37 10.01
C ASP A 182 -6.40 31.18 11.48
N ALA A 183 -5.22 31.66 11.83
CA ALA A 183 -4.68 31.70 13.17
C ALA A 183 -4.74 33.08 13.79
N SER A 184 -5.78 33.86 13.46
CA SER A 184 -6.03 35.16 14.04
C SER A 184 -6.33 35.03 15.54
N TYR A 185 -5.96 36.08 16.30
CA TYR A 185 -6.25 36.18 17.74
C TYR A 185 -7.76 36.19 18.00
N THR A 186 -8.25 35.34 18.86
CA THR A 186 -9.69 35.21 19.15
C THR A 186 -10.05 35.29 20.62
N ASP A 187 -9.31 34.70 21.54
CA ASP A 187 -9.64 34.60 22.96
C ASP A 187 -8.39 34.69 23.83
N GLN A 188 -8.36 35.69 24.68
CA GLN A 188 -7.25 35.92 25.65
C GLN A 188 -7.10 34.82 26.70
N ASN A 189 -8.08 33.92 26.88
CA ASN A 189 -8.02 32.84 27.86
C ASN A 189 -7.42 31.54 27.29
N LEU A 190 -7.15 31.49 25.98
CA LEU A 190 -6.49 30.37 25.35
C LEU A 190 -4.97 30.56 25.39
N ALA A 191 -4.26 29.61 25.99
CA ALA A 191 -2.80 29.62 25.98
C ALA A 191 -2.21 29.23 24.63
N GLU A 192 -2.94 28.41 23.87
CA GLU A 192 -2.53 27.88 22.56
C GLU A 192 -3.72 27.74 21.64
N ILE A 193 -3.59 28.22 20.37
CA ILE A 193 -4.51 27.98 19.27
C ILE A 193 -4.02 26.73 18.55
N LYS A 194 -4.80 25.64 18.60
CA LYS A 194 -4.50 24.38 17.89
C LYS A 194 -5.35 24.25 16.65
N LEU A 195 -4.71 24.13 15.50
CA LEU A 195 -5.36 24.02 14.19
C LEU A 195 -4.82 22.76 13.50
N THR A 196 -5.72 21.86 13.14
CA THR A 196 -5.36 20.62 12.43
C THR A 196 -6.09 20.58 11.10
N LYS A 197 -5.37 20.19 10.03
CA LYS A 197 -5.91 19.98 8.70
C LYS A 197 -5.74 18.51 8.32
N GLU A 198 -6.83 17.84 7.96
CA GLU A 198 -6.81 16.53 7.31
C GLU A 198 -6.63 16.71 5.81
N VAL A 199 -5.75 15.91 5.23
CA VAL A 199 -5.39 15.92 3.81
C VAL A 199 -5.30 14.48 3.30
N GLU A 200 -5.93 14.23 2.17
CA GLU A 200 -5.92 12.93 1.51
C GLU A 200 -5.18 13.03 0.17
N ASN A 201 -4.43 11.97 -0.20
CA ASN A 201 -3.91 11.84 -1.56
C ASN A 201 -4.53 10.60 -2.22
N GLN A 202 -4.86 10.78 -3.49
CA GLN A 202 -5.34 9.70 -4.34
C GLN A 202 -4.16 8.85 -4.79
N PRO A 203 -4.13 7.53 -4.48
CA PRO A 203 -3.11 6.64 -5.03
C PRO A 203 -3.32 6.40 -6.52
N THR A 204 -2.28 5.94 -7.20
CA THR A 204 -2.42 5.29 -8.50
C THR A 204 -3.25 4.02 -8.34
N GLU A 205 -3.95 3.63 -9.39
CA GLU A 205 -4.77 2.41 -9.41
C GLU A 205 -4.37 1.55 -10.61
N SER A 206 -4.11 0.27 -10.35
CA SER A 206 -3.83 -0.74 -11.38
C SER A 206 -4.73 -1.93 -11.18
N GLN A 207 -5.37 -2.38 -12.27
CA GLN A 207 -6.29 -3.52 -12.29
C GLN A 207 -5.72 -4.64 -13.16
N PHE A 208 -5.67 -5.83 -12.62
CA PHE A 208 -5.13 -7.02 -13.27
C PHE A 208 -6.20 -8.08 -13.40
N THR A 209 -6.40 -8.56 -14.62
CA THR A 209 -7.29 -9.68 -14.94
C THR A 209 -6.49 -10.85 -15.45
N LYS A 210 -6.84 -12.07 -15.03
CA LYS A 210 -6.29 -13.31 -15.51
C LYS A 210 -7.42 -14.08 -16.17
N THR A 211 -7.38 -14.26 -17.50
CA THR A 211 -8.51 -14.82 -18.24
C THR A 211 -8.11 -16.04 -19.05
N ASP A 212 -9.07 -16.93 -19.27
CA ASP A 212 -8.99 -18.02 -20.24
C ASP A 212 -9.03 -17.44 -21.66
N ALA A 213 -8.02 -17.74 -22.48
CA ALA A 213 -7.88 -17.18 -23.82
C ALA A 213 -9.02 -17.58 -24.78
N THR A 214 -9.72 -18.71 -24.53
CA THR A 214 -10.80 -19.24 -25.35
C THR A 214 -12.16 -18.68 -24.94
N THR A 215 -12.45 -18.63 -23.64
CA THR A 215 -13.77 -18.22 -23.12
C THR A 215 -13.82 -16.74 -22.75
N GLY A 216 -12.69 -16.14 -22.42
CA GLY A 216 -12.59 -14.78 -21.89
C GLY A 216 -13.10 -14.64 -20.45
N GLU A 217 -13.38 -15.75 -19.78
CA GLU A 217 -13.76 -15.75 -18.36
C GLU A 217 -12.54 -15.60 -17.45
N GLU A 218 -12.73 -15.01 -16.27
CA GLU A 218 -11.68 -14.91 -15.27
C GLU A 218 -11.20 -16.30 -14.84
N LEU A 219 -9.88 -16.47 -14.78
CA LEU A 219 -9.21 -17.72 -14.46
C LEU A 219 -8.69 -17.68 -13.01
N GLU A 220 -9.15 -18.63 -12.19
CA GLU A 220 -8.78 -18.77 -10.79
C GLU A 220 -7.57 -19.70 -10.63
N GLY A 221 -6.71 -19.42 -9.66
CA GLY A 221 -5.64 -20.33 -9.22
C GLY A 221 -4.26 -20.08 -9.83
N ALA A 222 -4.11 -19.14 -10.76
CA ALA A 222 -2.80 -18.72 -11.27
C ALA A 222 -2.03 -17.89 -10.23
N LYS A 223 -0.75 -18.15 -10.04
CA LYS A 223 0.12 -17.36 -9.19
C LYS A 223 0.82 -16.29 -10.02
N LEU A 224 0.51 -15.02 -9.70
CA LEU A 224 0.95 -13.86 -10.44
C LEU A 224 1.85 -12.97 -9.59
N GLN A 225 2.78 -12.27 -10.23
CA GLN A 225 3.70 -11.33 -9.61
C GLN A 225 3.82 -10.06 -10.46
N ILE A 226 3.92 -8.92 -9.80
CA ILE A 226 4.38 -7.67 -10.41
C ILE A 226 5.85 -7.52 -10.07
N ILE A 227 6.68 -7.35 -11.08
CA ILE A 227 8.14 -7.22 -10.96
C ILE A 227 8.55 -5.84 -11.46
N ASP A 228 9.37 -5.13 -10.66
CA ASP A 228 9.95 -3.86 -11.09
C ASP A 228 11.11 -4.08 -12.07
N LYS A 229 11.62 -3.00 -12.67
CA LYS A 229 12.73 -3.06 -13.63
C LYS A 229 14.07 -3.48 -13.01
N GLU A 230 14.20 -3.45 -11.70
CA GLU A 230 15.35 -3.97 -10.95
C GLU A 230 15.24 -5.47 -10.69
N GLY A 231 14.08 -6.08 -10.97
CA GLY A 231 13.81 -7.51 -10.77
C GLY A 231 13.26 -7.83 -9.38
N ASN A 232 12.80 -6.84 -8.60
CA ASN A 232 12.19 -7.07 -7.30
C ASN A 232 10.69 -7.35 -7.47
N ILE A 233 10.18 -8.31 -6.69
CA ILE A 233 8.75 -8.57 -6.59
C ILE A 233 8.13 -7.44 -5.77
N VAL A 234 7.21 -6.70 -6.39
CA VAL A 234 6.47 -5.58 -5.77
C VAL A 234 5.15 -6.06 -5.18
N GLU A 235 4.49 -6.99 -5.85
CA GLU A 235 3.21 -7.57 -5.46
C GLU A 235 3.15 -9.03 -5.90
N GLU A 236 2.46 -9.89 -5.14
CA GLU A 236 2.25 -11.30 -5.45
C GLU A 236 0.86 -11.73 -4.97
N TRP A 237 0.10 -12.45 -5.84
CA TRP A 237 -1.24 -12.95 -5.48
C TRP A 237 -1.59 -14.22 -6.25
N ILE A 238 -2.68 -14.86 -5.82
CA ILE A 238 -3.36 -15.93 -6.57
C ILE A 238 -4.58 -15.33 -7.25
N SER A 239 -4.74 -15.58 -8.56
CA SER A 239 -5.89 -15.09 -9.32
C SER A 239 -7.21 -15.67 -8.79
N THR A 240 -8.26 -14.87 -8.90
CA THR A 240 -9.62 -15.20 -8.50
C THR A 240 -10.57 -14.91 -9.65
N LYS A 241 -11.88 -15.07 -9.44
CA LYS A 241 -12.92 -14.72 -10.42
C LYS A 241 -13.19 -13.21 -10.51
N GLU A 242 -12.43 -12.41 -9.80
CA GLU A 242 -12.53 -10.94 -9.78
C GLU A 242 -11.16 -10.35 -10.12
N PRO A 243 -11.11 -9.19 -10.79
CA PRO A 243 -9.87 -8.48 -11.03
C PRO A 243 -9.10 -8.17 -9.73
N HIS A 244 -7.79 -8.34 -9.73
CA HIS A 244 -6.93 -7.91 -8.64
C HIS A 244 -6.62 -6.42 -8.80
N VAL A 245 -6.83 -5.63 -7.73
CA VAL A 245 -6.58 -4.18 -7.72
C VAL A 245 -5.42 -3.86 -6.82
N VAL A 246 -4.44 -3.14 -7.36
CA VAL A 246 -3.25 -2.67 -6.63
C VAL A 246 -3.27 -1.15 -6.61
N TYR A 247 -3.17 -0.59 -5.40
CA TYR A 247 -3.07 0.85 -5.18
C TYR A 247 -1.63 1.26 -4.85
N GLY A 248 -1.26 2.46 -5.26
CA GLY A 248 -0.02 3.08 -4.82
C GLY A 248 1.25 2.58 -5.52
N LEU A 249 1.14 1.93 -6.68
CA LEU A 249 2.31 1.64 -7.49
C LEU A 249 2.92 2.96 -8.00
N PRO A 250 4.22 3.22 -7.75
CA PRO A 250 4.91 4.39 -8.30
C PRO A 250 4.86 4.44 -9.83
N GLU A 251 4.98 5.64 -10.39
CA GLU A 251 5.15 5.82 -11.83
C GLU A 251 6.37 5.03 -12.32
N GLY A 252 6.18 4.21 -13.35
CA GLY A 252 7.26 3.37 -13.89
C GLY A 252 6.77 2.25 -14.77
N THR A 253 7.75 1.49 -15.27
CA THR A 253 7.53 0.30 -16.07
C THR A 253 7.70 -0.94 -15.19
N TYR A 254 6.76 -1.88 -15.33
CA TYR A 254 6.68 -3.13 -14.58
C TYR A 254 6.43 -4.29 -15.51
N ILE A 255 6.64 -5.49 -15.01
CA ILE A 255 6.32 -6.74 -15.69
C ILE A 255 5.29 -7.49 -14.85
N LEU A 256 4.17 -7.89 -15.47
CA LEU A 256 3.27 -8.87 -14.94
C LEU A 256 3.81 -10.25 -15.35
N TYR A 257 4.19 -11.04 -14.37
CA TYR A 257 4.79 -12.37 -14.53
C TYR A 257 3.88 -13.42 -13.92
N GLU A 258 3.74 -14.54 -14.60
CA GLU A 258 3.05 -15.72 -14.08
C GLU A 258 4.09 -16.73 -13.55
N GLU A 259 4.08 -16.94 -12.25
CA GLU A 259 4.97 -17.92 -11.63
C GLU A 259 4.46 -19.35 -11.80
N LEU A 260 3.14 -19.54 -11.66
CA LEU A 260 2.48 -20.84 -11.76
C LEU A 260 1.08 -20.67 -12.36
N PRO A 261 0.84 -21.19 -13.58
CA PRO A 261 -0.53 -21.34 -14.09
C PRO A 261 -1.22 -22.52 -13.41
N PRO A 262 -2.54 -22.71 -13.61
CA PRO A 262 -3.27 -23.88 -13.10
C PRO A 262 -2.98 -25.12 -13.94
N TYR A 263 -1.78 -25.69 -13.86
CA TYR A 263 -1.31 -26.84 -14.63
C TYR A 263 -2.23 -28.06 -14.54
N ALA A 264 -2.78 -28.34 -13.36
CA ALA A 264 -3.71 -29.46 -13.16
C ALA A 264 -4.98 -29.35 -13.99
N GLU A 265 -5.37 -28.12 -14.36
CA GLU A 265 -6.51 -27.83 -15.21
C GLU A 265 -6.16 -27.73 -16.69
N GLY A 266 -4.90 -28.03 -17.04
CA GLY A 266 -4.41 -28.07 -18.40
C GLY A 266 -4.05 -26.75 -19.04
N TYR A 267 -3.84 -25.69 -18.24
CA TYR A 267 -3.33 -24.41 -18.73
C TYR A 267 -1.81 -24.42 -18.84
N VAL A 268 -1.29 -23.59 -19.73
CA VAL A 268 0.15 -23.35 -19.91
C VAL A 268 0.47 -21.92 -19.59
N SER A 269 1.73 -21.65 -19.17
CA SER A 269 2.17 -20.32 -18.78
C SER A 269 1.97 -19.29 -19.88
N ALA A 270 1.45 -18.12 -19.50
CA ALA A 270 1.37 -16.98 -20.40
C ALA A 270 2.75 -16.33 -20.59
N GLU A 271 2.89 -15.55 -21.66
CA GLU A 271 4.04 -14.66 -21.85
C GLU A 271 3.98 -13.50 -20.85
N ASP A 272 5.16 -13.03 -20.44
CA ASP A 272 5.31 -11.85 -19.58
C ASP A 272 4.71 -10.61 -20.24
N ILE A 273 4.04 -9.76 -19.48
CA ILE A 273 3.43 -8.53 -19.99
C ILE A 273 4.12 -7.31 -19.36
N GLU A 274 4.81 -6.52 -20.19
CA GLU A 274 5.31 -5.21 -19.76
C GLU A 274 4.17 -4.19 -19.77
N PHE A 275 4.05 -3.40 -18.68
CA PHE A 275 3.05 -2.34 -18.55
C PHE A 275 3.63 -1.10 -17.87
N GLU A 276 3.00 0.05 -18.09
CA GLU A 276 3.41 1.34 -17.55
C GLU A 276 2.35 1.88 -16.59
N VAL A 277 2.78 2.29 -15.41
CA VAL A 277 1.96 3.02 -14.43
C VAL A 277 2.25 4.51 -14.56
N LYS A 278 1.20 5.34 -14.57
CA LYS A 278 1.26 6.81 -14.64
C LYS A 278 0.59 7.43 -13.44
N GLU A 279 1.19 8.49 -12.93
CA GLU A 279 0.61 9.29 -11.84
C GLU A 279 -0.25 10.45 -12.38
N ASP A 280 -1.10 10.16 -13.39
CA ASP A 280 -1.98 11.14 -14.07
C ASP A 280 -3.47 10.93 -13.77
N GLY A 281 -3.81 9.98 -12.89
CA GLY A 281 -5.18 9.63 -12.52
C GLY A 281 -5.85 8.61 -13.45
N SER A 282 -5.15 8.13 -14.48
CA SER A 282 -5.65 7.02 -15.29
C SER A 282 -5.51 5.69 -14.53
N VAL A 283 -6.50 4.80 -14.68
CA VAL A 283 -6.44 3.44 -14.17
C VAL A 283 -5.66 2.58 -15.15
N THR A 284 -4.54 2.00 -14.69
CA THR A 284 -3.78 1.03 -15.48
C THR A 284 -4.52 -0.30 -15.51
N LYS A 285 -4.81 -0.84 -16.71
CA LYS A 285 -5.48 -2.14 -16.89
C LYS A 285 -4.60 -3.10 -17.66
N VAL A 286 -4.36 -4.26 -17.08
CA VAL A 286 -3.52 -5.31 -17.65
C VAL A 286 -4.31 -6.62 -17.64
N GLU A 287 -4.44 -7.25 -18.81
CA GLU A 287 -5.08 -8.54 -18.97
C GLU A 287 -4.04 -9.58 -19.41
N MET A 288 -3.89 -10.66 -18.64
CA MET A 288 -3.05 -11.80 -18.97
C MET A 288 -3.94 -13.00 -19.30
N LYS A 289 -3.63 -13.69 -20.40
CA LYS A 289 -4.45 -14.80 -20.94
C LYS A 289 -3.67 -16.08 -20.95
N ASP A 290 -4.28 -17.15 -20.43
CA ASP A 290 -3.76 -18.51 -20.58
C ASP A 290 -4.47 -19.27 -21.68
N ASP A 291 -3.70 -20.03 -22.43
CA ASP A 291 -4.19 -21.02 -23.36
C ASP A 291 -4.04 -22.44 -22.76
N TYR A 292 -4.64 -23.43 -23.40
CA TYR A 292 -4.56 -24.81 -22.98
C TYR A 292 -3.32 -25.50 -23.53
N SER A 293 -2.89 -26.56 -22.84
CA SER A 293 -2.00 -27.57 -23.41
C SER A 293 -2.67 -28.24 -24.63
N LYS A 294 -1.88 -28.54 -25.65
CA LYS A 294 -2.36 -29.17 -26.89
C LYS A 294 -1.46 -30.33 -27.25
N VAL A 295 -2.07 -31.49 -27.50
CA VAL A 295 -1.35 -32.67 -27.97
C VAL A 295 -2.07 -33.34 -29.12
N GLU A 296 -1.32 -33.66 -30.17
CA GLU A 296 -1.77 -34.43 -31.33
C GLU A 296 -1.35 -35.87 -31.13
N ILE A 297 -2.34 -36.78 -31.07
CA ILE A 297 -2.13 -38.21 -30.87
C ILE A 297 -2.27 -38.91 -32.22
N SER A 298 -1.19 -39.56 -32.67
CA SER A 298 -1.17 -40.39 -33.88
C SER A 298 -1.22 -41.88 -33.54
N LYS A 299 -2.07 -42.64 -34.23
CA LYS A 299 -2.16 -44.07 -34.16
C LYS A 299 -1.76 -44.68 -35.52
N THR A 300 -0.55 -45.28 -35.61
CA THR A 300 0.04 -45.60 -36.89
C THR A 300 0.42 -47.09 -37.01
N ASP A 301 0.43 -47.61 -38.27
CA ASP A 301 1.03 -48.89 -38.60
C ASP A 301 2.57 -48.82 -38.47
N ILE A 302 3.15 -49.67 -37.65
CA ILE A 302 4.59 -49.65 -37.35
C ILE A 302 5.48 -49.84 -38.60
N THR A 303 4.92 -50.44 -39.68
CA THR A 303 5.67 -50.74 -40.89
C THR A 303 5.53 -49.64 -41.95
N THR A 304 4.29 -49.14 -42.15
CA THR A 304 4.01 -48.17 -43.21
C THR A 304 4.02 -46.72 -42.71
N GLY A 305 3.80 -46.50 -41.40
CA GLY A 305 3.60 -45.15 -40.83
C GLY A 305 2.27 -44.52 -41.21
N GLU A 306 1.35 -45.27 -41.78
CA GLU A 306 -0.01 -44.76 -42.12
C GLU A 306 -0.88 -44.73 -40.86
N GLU A 307 -1.74 -43.69 -40.75
CA GLU A 307 -2.72 -43.57 -39.66
C GLU A 307 -3.73 -44.71 -39.73
N LEU A 308 -4.13 -45.24 -38.59
CA LEU A 308 -5.04 -46.36 -38.43
C LEU A 308 -6.41 -45.90 -37.94
N GLU A 309 -7.46 -46.41 -38.57
CA GLU A 309 -8.86 -46.22 -38.21
C GLU A 309 -9.38 -47.36 -37.33
N GLY A 310 -10.23 -47.09 -36.35
CA GLY A 310 -10.96 -48.09 -35.58
C GLY A 310 -10.29 -48.55 -34.28
N ALA A 311 -9.16 -48.02 -33.92
CA ALA A 311 -8.58 -48.21 -32.58
C ALA A 311 -9.38 -47.44 -31.54
N LYS A 312 -9.69 -48.06 -30.38
CA LYS A 312 -10.26 -47.37 -29.23
C LYS A 312 -9.15 -47.01 -28.25
N LEU A 313 -8.90 -45.74 -28.06
CA LEU A 313 -7.83 -45.21 -27.23
C LEU A 313 -8.38 -44.48 -26.03
N GLN A 314 -7.59 -44.47 -24.93
CA GLN A 314 -7.82 -43.68 -23.71
C GLN A 314 -6.54 -42.98 -23.29
N ILE A 315 -6.67 -41.75 -22.76
CA ILE A 315 -5.65 -41.09 -22.00
C ILE A 315 -6.03 -41.18 -20.52
N LEU A 316 -5.10 -41.64 -19.69
CA LEU A 316 -5.29 -41.86 -18.26
C LEU A 316 -4.30 -40.98 -17.48
N ASN A 317 -4.72 -40.47 -16.31
CA ASN A 317 -3.80 -39.90 -15.35
C ASN A 317 -3.11 -41.02 -14.53
N LYS A 318 -2.18 -40.66 -13.65
CA LYS A 318 -1.43 -41.60 -12.80
C LYS A 318 -2.30 -42.40 -11.82
N GLU A 319 -3.49 -41.88 -11.48
CA GLU A 319 -4.49 -42.55 -10.66
C GLU A 319 -5.33 -43.58 -11.45
N GLY A 320 -5.16 -43.62 -12.79
CA GLY A 320 -5.91 -44.49 -13.71
C GLY A 320 -7.28 -43.94 -14.07
N GLU A 321 -7.57 -42.68 -13.84
CA GLU A 321 -8.79 -42.01 -14.27
C GLU A 321 -8.70 -41.67 -15.76
N ILE A 322 -9.81 -41.86 -16.48
CA ILE A 322 -9.90 -41.56 -17.92
C ILE A 322 -10.09 -40.07 -18.08
N LEU A 323 -9.13 -39.40 -18.72
CA LEU A 323 -9.20 -37.99 -19.07
C LEU A 323 -9.83 -37.79 -20.45
N GLU A 324 -9.52 -38.66 -21.41
CA GLU A 324 -10.05 -38.61 -22.77
C GLU A 324 -10.25 -40.05 -23.29
N GLU A 325 -11.29 -40.27 -24.11
CA GLU A 325 -11.56 -41.58 -24.79
C GLU A 325 -12.15 -41.34 -26.17
N TRP A 326 -11.57 -41.94 -27.20
CA TRP A 326 -12.07 -41.83 -28.58
C TRP A 326 -11.80 -43.07 -29.40
N VAL A 327 -12.35 -43.11 -30.62
CA VAL A 327 -12.05 -44.10 -31.66
C VAL A 327 -11.35 -43.38 -32.80
N THR A 328 -10.21 -43.94 -33.27
CA THR A 328 -9.42 -43.31 -34.33
C THR A 328 -10.17 -43.34 -35.66
N ASP A 329 -10.03 -42.30 -36.47
CA ASP A 329 -10.69 -42.11 -37.77
C ASP A 329 -9.70 -42.05 -38.94
N GLY A 330 -8.47 -42.52 -38.73
CA GLY A 330 -7.41 -42.50 -39.74
C GLY A 330 -6.73 -41.15 -39.89
N LYS A 331 -6.82 -40.29 -38.87
CA LYS A 331 -6.13 -39.01 -38.75
C LYS A 331 -5.61 -38.83 -37.33
N PRO A 332 -4.60 -37.95 -37.11
CA PRO A 332 -4.20 -37.55 -35.79
C PRO A 332 -5.36 -36.91 -35.03
N HIS A 333 -5.52 -37.26 -33.75
CA HIS A 333 -6.54 -36.73 -32.85
C HIS A 333 -5.94 -35.62 -31.97
N LEU A 334 -6.51 -34.41 -32.03
CA LEU A 334 -6.09 -33.28 -31.19
C LEU A 334 -6.84 -33.35 -29.84
N VAL A 335 -6.09 -33.40 -28.78
CA VAL A 335 -6.61 -33.31 -27.42
C VAL A 335 -6.08 -32.01 -26.78
N GLU A 336 -6.98 -31.27 -26.15
CA GLU A 336 -6.67 -30.04 -25.47
C GLU A 336 -6.97 -30.19 -23.97
N LYS A 337 -6.34 -29.34 -23.16
CA LYS A 337 -6.65 -29.22 -21.74
C LYS A 337 -6.29 -30.45 -20.89
N LEU A 338 -5.17 -31.10 -21.22
CA LEU A 338 -4.61 -32.14 -20.36
C LEU A 338 -3.63 -31.56 -19.34
N PRO A 339 -3.52 -32.18 -18.15
CA PRO A 339 -2.56 -31.70 -17.10
C PRO A 339 -1.12 -31.59 -17.63
N VAL A 340 -0.46 -30.51 -17.31
CA VAL A 340 0.94 -30.22 -17.69
C VAL A 340 1.88 -30.69 -16.59
N GLY A 341 3.01 -31.30 -16.98
CA GLY A 341 4.03 -31.77 -16.04
C GLY A 341 3.69 -33.05 -15.30
N GLU A 342 2.52 -33.62 -15.50
CA GLU A 342 2.11 -34.90 -14.92
C GLU A 342 2.34 -36.04 -15.88
N GLU A 343 2.57 -37.25 -15.36
CA GLU A 343 2.70 -38.48 -16.15
C GLU A 343 1.34 -38.95 -16.57
N LEU A 344 1.14 -39.06 -17.90
CA LEU A 344 -0.06 -39.53 -18.57
C LEU A 344 0.22 -40.87 -19.30
N THR A 345 -0.81 -41.68 -19.40
CA THR A 345 -0.74 -42.97 -20.11
C THR A 345 -1.70 -42.98 -21.27
N LEU A 346 -1.20 -43.16 -22.50
CA LEU A 346 -2.01 -43.47 -23.66
C LEU A 346 -2.17 -44.98 -23.74
N ARG A 347 -3.40 -45.47 -23.66
CA ARG A 347 -3.74 -46.90 -23.64
C ARG A 347 -4.68 -47.26 -24.81
N GLU A 348 -4.40 -48.38 -25.42
CA GLU A 348 -5.27 -48.96 -26.40
C GLU A 348 -6.20 -50.00 -25.76
N ILE A 349 -7.51 -49.81 -25.90
CA ILE A 349 -8.55 -50.71 -25.39
C ILE A 349 -8.94 -51.75 -26.44
N THR A 350 -8.96 -51.32 -27.70
CA THR A 350 -9.30 -52.20 -28.84
C THR A 350 -8.45 -51.81 -30.04
N ALA A 351 -7.71 -52.77 -30.57
CA ALA A 351 -6.92 -52.56 -31.78
C ALA A 351 -7.81 -52.56 -33.05
N PRO A 352 -7.35 -51.90 -34.12
CA PRO A 352 -7.98 -52.01 -35.44
C PRO A 352 -7.98 -53.45 -35.94
N GLU A 353 -8.90 -53.77 -36.86
CA GLU A 353 -8.99 -55.12 -37.47
C GLU A 353 -7.67 -55.50 -38.16
N GLY A 354 -7.09 -56.61 -37.77
CA GLY A 354 -5.82 -57.12 -38.31
C GLY A 354 -4.58 -56.62 -37.61
N TYR A 355 -4.72 -55.97 -36.46
CA TYR A 355 -3.60 -55.50 -35.64
C TYR A 355 -3.64 -56.12 -34.23
N GLU A 356 -2.50 -56.15 -33.61
CA GLU A 356 -2.34 -56.51 -32.19
C GLU A 356 -2.49 -55.26 -31.32
N ILE A 357 -3.02 -55.40 -30.06
CA ILE A 357 -3.11 -54.32 -29.11
C ILE A 357 -1.69 -53.82 -28.76
N ALA A 358 -1.43 -52.52 -28.87
CA ALA A 358 -0.16 -51.91 -28.53
C ALA A 358 0.07 -51.90 -27.01
N GLU A 359 1.34 -51.83 -26.64
CA GLU A 359 1.72 -51.50 -25.24
C GLU A 359 1.35 -50.07 -24.92
N ASP A 360 1.07 -49.80 -23.63
CA ASP A 360 0.81 -48.44 -23.14
C ASP A 360 1.99 -47.51 -23.46
N VAL A 361 1.70 -46.25 -23.82
CA VAL A 361 2.69 -45.19 -24.03
C VAL A 361 2.60 -44.18 -22.91
N GLU A 362 3.66 -44.09 -22.09
CA GLU A 362 3.78 -43.05 -21.07
C GLU A 362 4.31 -41.76 -21.69
N PHE A 363 3.70 -40.62 -21.36
CA PHE A 363 4.15 -39.30 -21.80
C PHE A 363 3.83 -38.22 -20.78
N THR A 364 4.51 -37.08 -20.91
CA THR A 364 4.28 -35.87 -20.08
C THR A 364 4.22 -34.69 -21.01
N LEU A 365 3.26 -33.78 -20.79
CA LEU A 365 3.18 -32.53 -21.53
C LEU A 365 4.10 -31.51 -20.94
N GLU A 366 4.84 -30.82 -21.81
CA GLU A 366 5.67 -29.67 -21.43
C GLU A 366 4.80 -28.40 -21.35
N ASP A 367 5.26 -27.42 -20.58
CA ASP A 367 4.65 -26.10 -20.48
C ASP A 367 4.97 -25.28 -21.73
N THR A 368 4.11 -25.40 -22.74
CA THR A 368 4.22 -24.72 -24.05
C THR A 368 2.88 -24.59 -24.73
N MET A 369 2.66 -23.49 -25.45
CA MET A 369 1.50 -23.28 -26.32
C MET A 369 1.59 -24.06 -27.64
N GLU A 370 2.76 -24.64 -27.96
CA GLU A 370 2.94 -25.43 -29.17
C GLU A 370 2.21 -26.76 -29.06
N ILE A 371 1.71 -27.27 -30.22
CA ILE A 371 1.08 -28.59 -30.29
C ILE A 371 2.16 -29.65 -30.14
N GLN A 372 2.09 -30.42 -29.06
CA GLN A 372 2.97 -31.54 -28.79
C GLN A 372 2.49 -32.76 -29.52
N LYS A 373 3.33 -33.80 -29.72
CA LYS A 373 2.98 -34.98 -30.51
C LYS A 373 3.32 -36.25 -29.76
N VAL A 374 2.36 -37.17 -29.73
CA VAL A 374 2.51 -38.50 -29.18
C VAL A 374 2.06 -39.52 -30.22
N GLU A 375 2.85 -40.55 -30.45
CA GLU A 375 2.56 -41.59 -31.46
C GLU A 375 2.49 -42.97 -30.78
N MET A 376 1.41 -43.71 -31.04
CA MET A 376 1.27 -45.11 -30.68
C MET A 376 1.26 -45.96 -31.94
N LYS A 377 2.08 -47.03 -31.97
CA LYS A 377 2.31 -47.87 -33.14
C LYS A 377 1.75 -49.26 -32.95
N ASP A 378 1.00 -49.79 -33.97
CA ASP A 378 0.51 -51.16 -33.99
C ASP A 378 1.27 -52.04 -34.96
N ALA A 379 1.46 -53.24 -34.51
CA ALA A 379 1.95 -54.33 -35.37
C ALA A 379 0.77 -55.12 -35.93
N ARG A 380 0.86 -55.49 -37.19
CA ARG A 380 -0.13 -56.39 -37.78
C ARG A 380 -0.10 -57.76 -37.13
N THR A 381 -1.29 -58.35 -36.91
CA THR A 381 -1.37 -59.75 -36.47
C THR A 381 -0.67 -60.62 -37.46
N PRO A 382 0.24 -61.53 -37.02
CA PRO A 382 0.90 -62.45 -37.95
C PRO A 382 -0.15 -63.28 -38.78
N GLU A 383 -0.09 -63.18 -40.10
CA GLU A 383 -0.88 -64.09 -40.92
C GLU A 383 -0.51 -65.52 -40.52
N THR A 384 -1.47 -66.29 -40.02
CA THR A 384 -1.29 -67.70 -39.82
C THR A 384 -1.10 -68.30 -41.26
N PRO A 385 0.08 -68.87 -41.55
CA PRO A 385 0.26 -69.48 -42.88
C PRO A 385 -0.85 -70.48 -43.09
N GLY A 386 -1.70 -70.28 -44.14
CA GLY A 386 -2.74 -71.20 -44.51
C GLY A 386 -2.11 -72.60 -44.66
N VAL A 387 -2.58 -73.53 -43.82
CA VAL A 387 -2.10 -74.94 -43.91
C VAL A 387 -2.39 -75.41 -45.30
N PRO A 388 -1.37 -75.79 -46.16
CA PRO A 388 -1.64 -76.48 -47.43
C PRO A 388 -2.26 -77.80 -47.08
N GLN A 389 -3.50 -78.07 -47.56
CA GLN A 389 -4.08 -79.40 -47.54
C GLN A 389 -3.33 -80.28 -48.54
N THR A 390 -2.23 -80.85 -48.11
CA THR A 390 -1.65 -82.01 -48.72
C THR A 390 -1.41 -83.06 -47.65
N GLY A 391 -2.19 -84.10 -47.67
CA GLY A 391 -1.90 -85.25 -46.87
C GLY A 391 -0.49 -85.77 -47.20
N ASP A 392 0.28 -85.93 -46.16
CA ASP A 392 1.01 -87.16 -45.80
C ASP A 392 1.90 -86.88 -44.59
N ASP A 393 2.00 -87.88 -43.70
CA ASP A 393 2.70 -87.94 -42.47
C ASP A 393 4.19 -87.62 -42.55
N HIS A 394 4.73 -86.94 -41.62
CA HIS A 394 5.88 -87.24 -40.75
C HIS A 394 6.55 -86.03 -40.16
N TRP A 395 6.18 -85.71 -38.93
CA TRP A 395 7.00 -85.52 -37.71
C TRP A 395 8.26 -84.66 -37.70
N LYS A 396 8.29 -83.61 -37.01
CA LYS A 396 8.99 -83.16 -35.82
C LYS A 396 9.00 -81.62 -35.66
N PRO A 397 8.86 -81.04 -34.42
CA PRO A 397 8.84 -79.59 -34.17
C PRO A 397 10.30 -79.07 -34.07
N ILE A 398 10.56 -77.96 -34.75
CA ILE A 398 11.72 -77.13 -34.49
C ILE A 398 11.26 -75.89 -33.74
N LEU A 399 11.60 -75.79 -32.45
CA LEU A 399 11.46 -74.56 -31.70
C LEU A 399 12.52 -73.55 -32.19
N LEU A 400 12.06 -72.43 -32.72
CA LEU A 400 12.96 -71.33 -32.98
C LEU A 400 12.61 -70.18 -32.00
N PHE A 401 13.51 -69.96 -31.01
CA PHE A 401 13.52 -68.78 -30.19
C PHE A 401 14.05 -67.62 -31.00
N VAL A 402 13.27 -66.52 -31.14
CA VAL A 402 13.83 -65.23 -31.55
C VAL A 402 13.78 -64.29 -30.34
N LEU A 403 14.93 -64.14 -29.76
CA LEU A 403 15.24 -63.04 -28.82
C LEU A 403 15.44 -61.77 -29.67
N LEU A 404 14.63 -60.77 -29.50
CA LEU A 404 14.94 -59.41 -29.94
C LEU A 404 14.98 -58.46 -28.76
N GLY A 405 16.11 -57.83 -28.71
CA GLY A 405 16.59 -57.05 -27.62
C GLY A 405 15.95 -55.67 -27.50
N ALA A 406 15.79 -55.32 -26.25
CA ALA A 406 15.60 -53.93 -25.84
C ALA A 406 16.93 -53.19 -25.99
N SER A 407 16.92 -52.05 -26.61
CA SER A 407 17.98 -51.07 -26.42
C SER A 407 17.59 -49.64 -26.74
N ALA A 408 17.82 -48.80 -25.74
CA ALA A 408 18.32 -47.46 -25.88
C ALA A 408 17.36 -46.31 -26.27
N ALA A 409 16.60 -45.82 -25.30
CA ALA A 409 16.19 -44.40 -25.26
C ALA A 409 16.18 -43.79 -23.85
N GLY A 410 16.99 -44.31 -22.92
CA GLY A 410 16.99 -43.86 -21.51
C GLY A 410 18.20 -43.00 -21.08
N LEU A 411 18.91 -42.29 -21.96
CA LEU A 411 20.18 -41.66 -21.59
C LEU A 411 20.36 -40.16 -21.91
N MET A 412 19.34 -39.45 -22.37
CA MET A 412 19.48 -37.99 -22.61
C MET A 412 18.80 -37.06 -21.60
N ALA A 413 17.83 -37.50 -20.84
CA ALA A 413 17.10 -36.62 -19.91
C ALA A 413 17.88 -36.32 -18.61
N THR A 414 18.89 -37.13 -18.24
CA THR A 414 19.63 -36.94 -16.97
C THR A 414 20.80 -35.94 -17.03
N MET A 415 21.19 -35.47 -18.21
CA MET A 415 22.31 -34.50 -18.32
C MET A 415 21.92 -33.04 -18.25
N ILE A 416 20.68 -32.69 -18.52
CA ILE A 416 20.21 -31.29 -18.50
C ILE A 416 19.86 -30.85 -17.07
N TYR A 417 19.34 -31.77 -16.25
CA TYR A 417 18.99 -31.46 -14.84
C TYR A 417 20.22 -31.22 -13.94
N LYS A 418 21.38 -31.83 -14.22
CA LYS A 418 22.61 -31.61 -13.47
C LYS A 418 23.32 -30.28 -13.79
N LYS A 419 23.02 -29.64 -14.93
CA LYS A 419 23.71 -28.39 -15.35
C LYS A 419 23.06 -27.13 -14.76
N LYS A 420 21.78 -27.17 -14.37
CA LYS A 420 21.09 -26.05 -13.67
C LYS A 420 21.38 -26.01 -12.17
N ARG A 421 21.58 -27.16 -11.52
CA ARG A 421 21.87 -27.23 -10.07
C ARG A 421 23.28 -26.83 -9.69
N GLY A 422 24.22 -26.90 -10.63
CA GLY A 422 25.64 -26.52 -10.40
C GLY A 422 25.93 -25.02 -10.50
N LYS A 423 24.95 -24.19 -10.89
CA LYS A 423 25.11 -22.72 -10.96
C LYS A 423 24.60 -21.99 -9.70
N THR A 424 23.68 -22.59 -8.96
CA THR A 424 23.13 -22.02 -7.71
C THR A 424 24.01 -22.29 -6.49
N GLU A 425 24.78 -23.38 -6.49
CA GLU A 425 25.70 -23.69 -5.36
C GLU A 425 27.02 -22.89 -5.38
N LYS A 426 27.39 -22.27 -6.51
CA LYS A 426 28.61 -21.43 -6.60
C LYS A 426 28.42 -19.96 -6.24
N ALA A 427 27.15 -19.51 -6.05
CA ALA A 427 26.85 -18.14 -5.65
C ALA A 427 26.76 -17.95 -4.12
N ASP A 428 26.67 -19.04 -3.35
CA ASP A 428 26.48 -18.98 -1.88
C ASP A 428 27.76 -19.16 -1.08
N GLU A 429 28.88 -19.61 -1.71
CA GLU A 429 30.17 -19.73 -1.02
C GLU A 429 31.03 -18.46 -1.04
N THR A 430 30.70 -17.45 -1.84
CA THR A 430 31.49 -16.20 -1.93
C THR A 430 30.99 -15.07 -1.01
N LYS A 431 29.99 -15.32 -0.17
CA LYS A 431 29.46 -14.34 0.80
C LYS A 431 29.77 -14.64 2.27
N LYS A 432 30.69 -15.53 2.55
CA LYS A 432 31.12 -15.86 3.94
C LYS A 432 32.56 -15.51 4.28
N GLU A 433 33.29 -14.83 3.40
CA GLU A 433 34.61 -14.27 3.70
C GLU A 433 34.70 -12.82 3.19
N GLU A 434 34.07 -11.91 3.92
CA GLU A 434 34.42 -10.48 4.07
C GLU A 434 33.72 -9.92 5.31
#